data_839035193f14a25fdc3070f7245feebb
#
_entry.id   839035193f14a25fdc3070f7245feebb
#
_cell.length_a   1.000
_cell.length_b   1.000
_cell.length_c   1.000
_cell.angle_alpha   90.00
_cell.angle_beta   90.00
_cell.angle_gamma   90.00
#
_symmetry.space_group_name_H-M   'P 1'
#
loop_
_entity.id
_entity.type
_entity.pdbx_description
1 polymer ?
#
loop_
_entity_poly.entity_id
_entity_poly.type
_entity_poly.pdbx_seq_one_letter_code
_entity_poly.pdbx_strand_id
1 'polypeptide(L)'
;IIKYSDDTAIEDLSNSDSIYFSVVDRFNSWCKQNFLDLNVKKTKELIIDFRRKPTPIPELFIDGVKVERVSEYKYLGTVIDEKLTFTSNTQTIHKKCQSRVYCLQKLRKLGVNNQILQTFYSSFVESVLTFSFICWFGSLCVKNRSVLDRVVNVCSKIVGVRQEGLSVLYERRVVRKARCILNDNSHVLARHFELLPSGRRFRLPKFRTQRTKQSFIPKSISLLNT
;
A
#
# COMPACT_ATOMS: atom_id res chain seq x y z
N ILE A 1 2.89 13.68 -10.11
CA ILE A 1 3.32 14.24 -8.81
C ILE A 1 2.17 14.09 -7.84
N ILE A 2 2.44 13.50 -6.68
CA ILE A 2 1.47 13.30 -5.59
C ILE A 2 2.02 14.07 -4.38
N LYS A 3 1.22 14.97 -3.81
CA LYS A 3 1.61 15.77 -2.65
C LYS A 3 0.69 15.47 -1.47
N TYR A 4 1.29 15.23 -0.29
CA TYR A 4 0.60 15.07 0.96
C TYR A 4 1.32 15.86 2.05
N SER A 5 0.76 17.02 2.44
CA SER A 5 1.42 17.99 3.32
C SER A 5 2.78 18.41 2.76
N ASP A 6 3.87 18.18 3.49
CA ASP A 6 5.27 18.39 3.11
C ASP A 6 5.88 17.23 2.32
N ASP A 7 5.29 16.03 2.40
CA ASP A 7 5.73 14.87 1.62
C ASP A 7 5.29 14.98 0.15
N THR A 8 6.22 14.86 -0.79
CA THR A 8 5.94 14.84 -2.22
C THR A 8 6.53 13.59 -2.85
N ALA A 9 5.75 12.89 -3.65
CA ALA A 9 6.20 11.77 -4.46
C ALA A 9 6.07 12.09 -5.94
N ILE A 10 7.14 11.84 -6.70
CA ILE A 10 7.15 11.89 -8.15
C ILE A 10 7.21 10.44 -8.63
N GLU A 11 6.20 10.04 -9.40
CA GLU A 11 6.14 8.71 -10.01
C GLU A 11 6.26 8.87 -11.52
N ASP A 12 7.17 8.12 -12.11
CA ASP A 12 7.29 8.01 -13.55
C ASP A 12 7.02 6.56 -13.97
N LEU A 13 6.10 6.40 -14.91
CA LEU A 13 5.74 5.12 -15.53
C LEU A 13 6.22 5.05 -16.99
N SER A 14 6.94 6.08 -17.46
CA SER A 14 7.54 6.08 -18.79
C SER A 14 8.76 5.17 -18.82
N ASN A 15 9.07 4.62 -19.98
CA ASN A 15 10.31 3.90 -20.19
C ASN A 15 11.43 4.85 -20.67
N SER A 16 11.28 6.16 -20.45
CA SER A 16 12.18 7.20 -20.94
C SER A 16 12.83 7.96 -19.80
N ASP A 17 14.10 7.70 -19.57
CA ASP A 17 14.88 8.39 -18.53
C ASP A 17 14.86 9.91 -18.72
N SER A 18 14.83 10.40 -19.98
CA SER A 18 14.81 11.83 -20.27
C SER A 18 13.55 12.53 -19.76
N ILE A 19 12.40 11.87 -19.84
CA ILE A 19 11.13 12.41 -19.31
C ILE A 19 11.20 12.48 -17.77
N TYR A 20 11.70 11.43 -17.13
CA TYR A 20 11.84 11.37 -15.68
C TYR A 20 12.68 12.52 -15.15
N PHE A 21 13.90 12.71 -15.69
CA PHE A 21 14.78 13.79 -15.27
C PHE A 21 14.15 15.17 -15.52
N SER A 22 13.51 15.37 -16.68
CA SER A 22 12.83 16.64 -16.97
C SER A 22 11.69 16.98 -15.99
N VAL A 23 10.96 15.96 -15.52
CA VAL A 23 9.90 16.15 -14.51
C VAL A 23 10.49 16.54 -13.17
N VAL A 24 11.61 15.93 -12.75
CA VAL A 24 12.29 16.28 -11.51
C VAL A 24 12.85 17.70 -11.57
N ASP A 25 13.50 18.08 -12.66
CA ASP A 25 14.06 19.42 -12.85
C ASP A 25 12.96 20.51 -12.86
N ARG A 26 11.84 20.24 -13.53
CA ARG A 26 10.67 21.14 -13.50
C ARG A 26 10.10 21.29 -12.10
N PHE A 27 10.03 20.21 -11.34
CA PHE A 27 9.56 20.26 -9.96
C PHE A 27 10.51 21.04 -9.06
N ASN A 28 11.84 20.83 -9.21
CA ASN A 28 12.86 21.59 -8.48
C ASN A 28 12.80 23.08 -8.81
N SER A 29 12.65 23.42 -10.09
CA SER A 29 12.49 24.80 -10.55
C SER A 29 11.21 25.43 -9.98
N TRP A 30 10.11 24.68 -9.96
CA TRP A 30 8.85 25.14 -9.35
C TRP A 30 9.00 25.38 -7.83
N CYS A 31 9.70 24.49 -7.12
CA CYS A 31 9.99 24.72 -5.69
C CYS A 31 10.72 26.04 -5.47
N LYS A 32 11.79 26.30 -6.25
CA LYS A 32 12.56 27.56 -6.16
C LYS A 32 11.72 28.79 -6.43
N GLN A 33 10.88 28.76 -7.47
CA GLN A 33 9.96 29.86 -7.81
C GLN A 33 8.93 30.14 -6.72
N ASN A 34 8.59 29.12 -5.91
CA ASN A 34 7.62 29.24 -4.81
C ASN A 34 8.31 29.35 -3.42
N PHE A 35 9.59 29.66 -3.38
CA PHE A 35 10.37 29.82 -2.14
C PHE A 35 10.32 28.57 -1.23
N LEU A 36 10.29 27.38 -1.84
CA LEU A 36 10.33 26.09 -1.15
C LEU A 36 11.70 25.46 -1.33
N ASP A 37 12.35 25.13 -0.24
CA ASP A 37 13.64 24.44 -0.26
C ASP A 37 13.45 22.93 -0.30
N LEU A 38 13.85 22.31 -1.40
CA LEU A 38 13.84 20.85 -1.54
C LEU A 38 14.99 20.24 -0.72
N ASN A 39 14.66 19.41 0.27
CA ASN A 39 15.69 18.72 1.05
C ASN A 39 16.24 17.50 0.31
N VAL A 40 17.26 17.72 -0.52
CA VAL A 40 17.89 16.66 -1.34
C VAL A 40 18.44 15.51 -0.48
N LYS A 41 18.98 15.79 0.72
CA LYS A 41 19.50 14.76 1.64
C LYS A 41 18.43 13.81 2.15
N LYS A 42 17.18 14.29 2.28
CA LYS A 42 16.02 13.47 2.67
C LYS A 42 15.31 12.87 1.47
N THR A 43 15.54 13.40 0.27
CA THR A 43 14.98 12.86 -0.96
C THR A 43 15.62 11.52 -1.28
N LYS A 44 14.83 10.53 -1.67
CA LYS A 44 15.27 9.18 -2.00
C LYS A 44 14.68 8.76 -3.34
N GLU A 45 15.43 7.98 -4.08
CA GLU A 45 14.99 7.36 -5.32
C GLU A 45 14.79 5.86 -5.10
N LEU A 46 13.58 5.35 -5.40
CA LEU A 46 13.25 3.94 -5.35
C LEU A 46 12.90 3.45 -6.75
N ILE A 47 13.71 2.57 -7.32
CA ILE A 47 13.51 2.02 -8.66
C ILE A 47 12.75 0.70 -8.54
N ILE A 48 11.60 0.61 -9.21
CA ILE A 48 10.77 -0.58 -9.28
C ILE A 48 10.82 -1.11 -10.72
N ASP A 49 11.67 -2.08 -10.97
CA ASP A 49 11.87 -2.65 -12.30
C ASP A 49 11.58 -4.16 -12.32
N PHE A 50 10.61 -4.55 -13.14
CA PHE A 50 10.22 -5.96 -13.34
C PHE A 50 10.60 -6.49 -14.72
N ARG A 51 11.41 -5.74 -15.47
CA ARG A 51 11.90 -6.19 -16.78
C ARG A 51 12.84 -7.38 -16.59
N ARG A 52 12.79 -8.32 -17.53
CA ARG A 52 13.65 -9.50 -17.51
C ARG A 52 15.15 -9.13 -17.70
N LYS A 53 15.39 -8.07 -18.46
CA LYS A 53 16.72 -7.49 -18.68
C LYS A 53 16.63 -6.01 -18.30
N PRO A 54 16.94 -5.65 -17.05
CA PRO A 54 16.95 -4.26 -16.64
C PRO A 54 18.05 -3.50 -17.36
N THR A 55 17.75 -2.32 -17.83
CA THR A 55 18.76 -1.37 -18.33
C THR A 55 19.26 -0.54 -17.17
N PRO A 56 20.56 -0.22 -17.11
CA PRO A 56 21.08 0.71 -16.11
C PRO A 56 20.34 2.04 -16.21
N ILE A 57 19.83 2.52 -15.10
CA ILE A 57 19.18 3.83 -15.00
C ILE A 57 20.24 4.81 -14.49
N PRO A 58 20.48 5.95 -15.18
CA PRO A 58 21.43 6.96 -14.74
C PRO A 58 21.16 7.44 -13.33
N GLU A 59 22.19 7.97 -12.68
CA GLU A 59 22.06 8.54 -11.34
C GLU A 59 21.30 9.86 -11.40
N LEU A 60 20.40 10.07 -10.42
CA LEU A 60 19.66 11.32 -10.28
C LEU A 60 20.45 12.33 -9.48
N PHE A 61 20.57 13.54 -10.01
CA PHE A 61 21.14 14.70 -9.32
C PHE A 61 20.11 15.81 -9.22
N ILE A 62 20.05 16.48 -8.08
CA ILE A 62 19.25 17.69 -7.86
C ILE A 62 20.19 18.77 -7.34
N ASP A 63 20.29 19.89 -8.07
CA ASP A 63 21.24 20.98 -7.76
C ASP A 63 22.69 20.51 -7.58
N GLY A 64 23.13 19.55 -8.40
CA GLY A 64 24.48 18.98 -8.34
C GLY A 64 24.70 18.00 -7.17
N VAL A 65 23.70 17.76 -6.34
CA VAL A 65 23.76 16.79 -5.24
C VAL A 65 23.11 15.48 -5.69
N LYS A 66 23.85 14.37 -5.55
CA LYS A 66 23.36 13.03 -5.87
C LYS A 66 22.22 12.63 -4.93
N VAL A 67 21.10 12.18 -5.49
CA VAL A 67 20.01 11.60 -4.74
C VAL A 67 20.35 10.16 -4.36
N GLU A 68 20.15 9.80 -3.10
CA GLU A 68 20.41 8.45 -2.63
C GLU A 68 19.37 7.46 -3.18
N ARG A 69 19.86 6.42 -3.84
CA ARG A 69 19.05 5.31 -4.34
C ARG A 69 18.90 4.26 -3.24
N VAL A 70 17.66 3.88 -2.93
CA VAL A 70 17.34 2.93 -1.86
C VAL A 70 16.58 1.72 -2.40
N SER A 71 16.74 0.56 -1.76
CA SER A 71 16.00 -0.66 -2.09
C SER A 71 14.63 -0.74 -1.42
N GLU A 72 14.42 0.04 -0.36
CA GLU A 72 13.12 0.20 0.31
C GLU A 72 12.97 1.61 0.89
N TYR A 73 11.73 2.09 0.92
CA TYR A 73 11.41 3.40 1.46
C TYR A 73 10.10 3.36 2.24
N LYS A 74 10.06 4.09 3.36
CA LYS A 74 8.84 4.25 4.15
C LYS A 74 8.08 5.49 3.68
N TYR A 75 7.03 5.29 2.89
CA TYR A 75 6.17 6.36 2.41
C TYR A 75 4.82 6.35 3.13
N LEU A 76 4.44 7.48 3.73
CA LEU A 76 3.18 7.65 4.48
C LEU A 76 2.86 6.47 5.43
N GLY A 77 3.88 5.96 6.12
CA GLY A 77 3.73 4.88 7.10
C GLY A 77 3.80 3.46 6.56
N THR A 78 3.80 3.27 5.23
CA THR A 78 3.96 1.97 4.56
C THR A 78 5.37 1.82 4.03
N VAL A 79 6.02 0.68 4.28
CA VAL A 79 7.34 0.36 3.71
C VAL A 79 7.14 -0.28 2.35
N ILE A 80 7.68 0.38 1.31
CA ILE A 80 7.63 -0.07 -0.09
C ILE A 80 9.03 -0.56 -0.45
N ASP A 81 9.15 -1.76 -1.00
CA ASP A 81 10.41 -2.32 -1.50
C ASP A 81 10.43 -2.40 -3.03
N GLU A 82 11.63 -2.38 -3.62
CA GLU A 82 11.86 -2.39 -5.08
C GLU A 82 11.15 -3.55 -5.82
N LYS A 83 10.85 -4.64 -5.10
CA LYS A 83 10.16 -5.83 -5.65
C LYS A 83 8.67 -5.86 -5.32
N LEU A 84 8.15 -4.85 -4.60
CA LEU A 84 6.78 -4.78 -4.11
C LEU A 84 6.33 -6.08 -3.40
N THR A 85 7.23 -6.69 -2.62
CA THR A 85 6.92 -7.89 -1.83
C THR A 85 6.24 -7.55 -0.50
N PHE A 86 6.46 -6.33 -0.02
CA PHE A 86 5.99 -5.80 1.27
C PHE A 86 6.39 -6.67 2.46
N THR A 87 7.51 -7.40 2.35
CA THR A 87 8.01 -8.25 3.43
C THR A 87 8.45 -7.42 4.63
N SER A 88 9.25 -6.36 4.42
CA SER A 88 9.68 -5.42 5.46
C SER A 88 8.48 -4.70 6.09
N ASN A 89 7.48 -4.33 5.30
CA ASN A 89 6.23 -3.76 5.80
C ASN A 89 5.50 -4.73 6.73
N THR A 90 5.37 -6.00 6.31
CA THR A 90 4.73 -7.06 7.12
C THR A 90 5.46 -7.28 8.45
N GLN A 91 6.79 -7.29 8.44
CA GLN A 91 7.60 -7.42 9.66
C GLN A 91 7.40 -6.24 10.60
N THR A 92 7.35 -5.02 10.06
CA THR A 92 7.10 -3.80 10.83
C THR A 92 5.71 -3.83 11.47
N ILE A 93 4.68 -4.20 10.72
CA ILE A 93 3.31 -4.37 11.22
C ILE A 93 3.26 -5.45 12.30
N HIS A 94 3.88 -6.61 12.05
CA HIS A 94 3.92 -7.71 13.01
C HIS A 94 4.56 -7.29 14.34
N LYS A 95 5.71 -6.60 14.32
CA LYS A 95 6.36 -6.06 15.54
C LYS A 95 5.43 -5.12 16.31
N LYS A 96 4.76 -4.19 15.62
CA LYS A 96 3.79 -3.28 16.25
C LYS A 96 2.62 -4.03 16.86
N CYS A 97 2.12 -5.07 16.19
CA CYS A 97 1.03 -5.89 16.70
C CYS A 97 1.44 -6.70 17.93
N GLN A 98 2.66 -7.24 17.99
CA GLN A 98 3.14 -8.01 19.16
C GLN A 98 3.05 -7.21 20.46
N SER A 99 3.52 -5.94 20.46
CA SER A 99 3.41 -5.07 21.64
C SER A 99 1.96 -4.81 22.04
N ARG A 100 1.05 -4.64 21.08
CA ARG A 100 -0.38 -4.40 21.33
C ARG A 100 -1.12 -5.66 21.79
N VAL A 101 -0.76 -6.82 21.25
CA VAL A 101 -1.25 -8.13 21.73
C VAL A 101 -0.84 -8.36 23.18
N TYR A 102 0.38 -7.99 23.55
CA TYR A 102 0.81 -8.04 24.95
C TYR A 102 -0.07 -7.16 25.85
N CYS A 103 -0.38 -5.92 25.44
CA CYS A 103 -1.31 -5.08 26.19
C CYS A 103 -2.70 -5.71 26.29
N LEU A 104 -3.22 -6.27 25.19
CA LEU A 104 -4.52 -6.95 25.17
C LEU A 104 -4.55 -8.15 26.16
N GLN A 105 -3.44 -8.93 26.22
CA GLN A 105 -3.30 -10.02 27.20
C GLN A 105 -3.32 -9.52 28.65
N LYS A 106 -2.67 -8.39 28.93
CA LYS A 106 -2.69 -7.77 30.27
C LYS A 106 -4.09 -7.32 30.65
N LEU A 107 -4.83 -6.65 29.74
CA LEU A 107 -6.21 -6.26 29.97
C LEU A 107 -7.10 -7.49 30.27
N ARG A 108 -6.92 -8.59 29.54
CA ARG A 108 -7.64 -9.85 29.82
C ARG A 108 -7.34 -10.40 31.21
N LYS A 109 -6.06 -10.40 31.62
CA LYS A 109 -5.65 -10.85 32.96
C LYS A 109 -6.20 -9.98 34.10
N LEU A 110 -6.42 -8.70 33.84
CA LEU A 110 -7.06 -7.76 34.78
C LEU A 110 -8.60 -7.91 34.85
N GLY A 111 -9.18 -8.89 34.17
CA GLY A 111 -10.62 -9.14 34.22
C GLY A 111 -11.47 -8.18 33.41
N VAL A 112 -10.86 -7.43 32.48
CA VAL A 112 -11.59 -6.50 31.60
C VAL A 112 -12.61 -7.27 30.76
N ASN A 113 -13.81 -6.75 30.64
CA ASN A 113 -14.90 -7.42 29.91
C ASN A 113 -14.62 -7.55 28.40
N ASN A 114 -15.31 -8.51 27.75
CA ASN A 114 -15.06 -8.82 26.34
C ASN A 114 -15.37 -7.65 25.40
N GLN A 115 -16.31 -6.79 25.73
CA GLN A 115 -16.69 -5.65 24.89
C GLN A 115 -15.55 -4.62 24.83
N ILE A 116 -14.91 -4.33 25.96
CA ILE A 116 -13.75 -3.43 26.00
C ILE A 116 -12.55 -4.08 25.28
N LEU A 117 -12.31 -5.40 25.50
CA LEU A 117 -11.27 -6.13 24.78
C LEU A 117 -11.48 -6.10 23.26
N GLN A 118 -12.73 -6.22 22.80
CA GLN A 118 -13.09 -6.11 21.39
C GLN A 118 -12.81 -4.70 20.86
N THR A 119 -13.19 -3.67 21.61
CA THR A 119 -12.91 -2.27 21.24
C THR A 119 -11.41 -2.02 21.17
N PHE A 120 -10.64 -2.53 22.15
CA PHE A 120 -9.18 -2.42 22.11
C PHE A 120 -8.59 -3.13 20.89
N TYR A 121 -9.05 -4.35 20.59
CA TYR A 121 -8.58 -5.07 19.39
C TYR A 121 -8.83 -4.28 18.12
N SER A 122 -10.06 -3.82 17.87
CA SER A 122 -10.40 -3.11 16.64
C SER A 122 -9.67 -1.76 16.52
N SER A 123 -9.53 -1.02 17.62
CA SER A 123 -8.90 0.30 17.61
C SER A 123 -7.37 0.24 17.54
N PHE A 124 -6.74 -0.71 18.20
CA PHE A 124 -5.28 -0.74 18.34
C PHE A 124 -4.60 -1.83 17.51
N VAL A 125 -5.18 -3.02 17.37
CA VAL A 125 -4.54 -4.12 16.64
C VAL A 125 -5.01 -4.14 15.19
N GLU A 126 -6.33 -4.22 14.95
CA GLU A 126 -6.88 -4.29 13.59
C GLU A 126 -6.56 -3.03 12.78
N SER A 127 -6.61 -1.85 13.40
CA SER A 127 -6.24 -0.58 12.76
C SER A 127 -4.83 -0.60 12.18
N VAL A 128 -3.86 -1.22 12.89
CA VAL A 128 -2.47 -1.37 12.39
C VAL A 128 -2.36 -2.44 11.33
N LEU A 129 -3.00 -3.60 11.53
CA LEU A 129 -3.03 -4.68 10.55
C LEU A 129 -3.59 -4.21 9.20
N THR A 130 -4.51 -3.25 9.23
CA THR A 130 -5.28 -2.84 8.07
C THR A 130 -4.96 -1.43 7.57
N PHE A 131 -3.89 -0.82 8.08
CA PHE A 131 -3.40 0.46 7.59
C PHE A 131 -2.93 0.33 6.13
N SER A 132 -3.43 1.20 5.24
CA SER A 132 -3.15 1.15 3.79
C SER A 132 -3.34 -0.23 3.13
N PHE A 133 -4.24 -1.05 3.69
CA PHE A 133 -4.37 -2.49 3.45
C PHE A 133 -4.56 -2.87 1.99
N ILE A 134 -5.36 -2.09 1.25
CA ILE A 134 -5.65 -2.34 -0.16
C ILE A 134 -4.43 -2.14 -1.08
N CYS A 135 -3.41 -1.42 -0.61
CA CYS A 135 -2.21 -1.12 -1.41
C CYS A 135 -1.21 -2.28 -1.42
N TRP A 136 -1.13 -3.06 -0.34
CA TRP A 136 -0.04 -4.02 -0.17
C TRP A 136 -0.48 -5.47 0.12
N PHE A 137 -1.62 -5.70 0.77
CA PHE A 137 -2.02 -7.04 1.21
C PHE A 137 -2.20 -8.03 0.05
N GLY A 138 -2.72 -7.57 -1.09
CA GLY A 138 -2.89 -8.39 -2.29
C GLY A 138 -1.58 -9.00 -2.81
N SER A 139 -0.47 -8.30 -2.65
CA SER A 139 0.87 -8.70 -3.12
C SER A 139 1.60 -9.66 -2.17
N LEU A 140 1.08 -9.88 -0.95
CA LEU A 140 1.75 -10.73 0.02
C LEU A 140 1.83 -12.20 -0.41
N CYS A 141 2.98 -12.82 -0.17
CA CYS A 141 3.13 -14.25 -0.26
C CYS A 141 2.38 -14.97 0.89
N VAL A 142 2.14 -16.27 0.73
CA VAL A 142 1.42 -17.09 1.72
C VAL A 142 2.07 -17.02 3.10
N LYS A 143 3.40 -17.06 3.17
CA LYS A 143 4.15 -16.97 4.44
C LYS A 143 3.84 -15.67 5.19
N ASN A 144 3.89 -14.52 4.51
CA ASN A 144 3.63 -13.23 5.12
C ASN A 144 2.16 -13.08 5.56
N ARG A 145 1.21 -13.58 4.77
CA ARG A 145 -0.21 -13.63 5.17
C ARG A 145 -0.40 -14.45 6.44
N SER A 146 0.18 -15.65 6.49
CA SER A 146 0.07 -16.53 7.67
C SER A 146 0.62 -15.91 8.95
N VAL A 147 1.68 -15.07 8.85
CA VAL A 147 2.20 -14.33 10.01
C VAL A 147 1.15 -13.36 10.57
N LEU A 148 0.47 -12.61 9.69
CA LEU A 148 -0.58 -11.67 10.11
C LEU A 148 -1.85 -12.38 10.59
N ASP A 149 -2.25 -13.47 9.93
CA ASP A 149 -3.42 -14.28 10.34
C ASP A 149 -3.22 -14.90 11.72
N ARG A 150 -1.98 -15.28 12.09
CA ARG A 150 -1.66 -15.74 13.46
C ARG A 150 -1.94 -14.67 14.51
N VAL A 151 -1.64 -13.40 14.22
CA VAL A 151 -1.97 -12.29 15.14
C VAL A 151 -3.48 -12.21 15.37
N VAL A 152 -4.28 -12.28 14.30
CA VAL A 152 -5.75 -12.27 14.40
C VAL A 152 -6.27 -13.44 15.21
N ASN A 153 -5.73 -14.65 14.97
CA ASN A 153 -6.11 -15.86 15.69
C ASN A 153 -5.77 -15.79 17.19
N VAL A 154 -4.60 -15.24 17.54
CA VAL A 154 -4.22 -15.02 18.94
C VAL A 154 -5.15 -14.01 19.61
N CYS A 155 -5.45 -12.90 18.93
CA CYS A 155 -6.39 -11.91 19.45
C CYS A 155 -7.80 -12.49 19.64
N SER A 156 -8.27 -13.32 18.69
CA SER A 156 -9.57 -14.01 18.81
C SER A 156 -9.67 -14.83 20.08
N LYS A 157 -8.59 -15.57 20.42
CA LYS A 157 -8.53 -16.36 21.66
C LYS A 157 -8.52 -15.49 22.92
N ILE A 158 -7.81 -14.37 22.89
CA ILE A 158 -7.74 -13.44 24.04
C ILE A 158 -9.07 -12.74 24.26
N VAL A 159 -9.70 -12.24 23.22
CA VAL A 159 -10.99 -11.54 23.29
C VAL A 159 -12.14 -12.49 23.61
N GLY A 160 -12.00 -13.78 23.23
CA GLY A 160 -13.07 -14.80 23.40
C GLY A 160 -14.14 -14.74 22.30
N VAL A 161 -13.91 -13.95 21.22
CA VAL A 161 -14.80 -13.83 20.06
C VAL A 161 -13.95 -13.98 18.79
N ARG A 162 -14.44 -14.79 17.85
CA ARG A 162 -13.77 -14.99 16.55
C ARG A 162 -13.73 -13.68 15.78
N GLN A 163 -12.53 -13.24 15.42
CA GLN A 163 -12.32 -12.08 14.60
C GLN A 163 -12.42 -12.44 13.12
N GLU A 164 -12.79 -11.47 12.28
CA GLU A 164 -12.88 -11.65 10.84
C GLU A 164 -11.49 -11.91 10.25
N GLY A 165 -11.40 -12.86 9.32
CA GLY A 165 -10.14 -13.17 8.64
C GLY A 165 -9.68 -12.03 7.73
N LEU A 166 -8.36 -11.80 7.66
CA LEU A 166 -7.79 -10.68 6.91
C LEU A 166 -8.14 -10.72 5.42
N SER A 167 -8.23 -11.90 4.82
CA SER A 167 -8.60 -12.02 3.39
C SER A 167 -10.01 -11.51 3.12
N VAL A 168 -10.99 -11.85 3.99
CA VAL A 168 -12.39 -11.39 3.86
C VAL A 168 -12.46 -9.87 4.06
N LEU A 169 -11.78 -9.36 5.08
CA LEU A 169 -11.70 -7.94 5.35
C LEU A 169 -11.06 -7.16 4.20
N TYR A 170 -10.01 -7.72 3.58
CA TYR A 170 -9.35 -7.16 2.41
C TYR A 170 -10.33 -7.05 1.23
N GLU A 171 -11.00 -8.13 0.86
CA GLU A 171 -11.93 -8.15 -0.26
C GLU A 171 -13.09 -7.16 -0.06
N ARG A 172 -13.66 -7.10 1.14
CA ARG A 172 -14.68 -6.11 1.49
C ARG A 172 -14.18 -4.67 1.32
N ARG A 173 -12.95 -4.36 1.76
CA ARG A 173 -12.35 -3.02 1.60
C ARG A 173 -12.03 -2.69 0.15
N VAL A 174 -11.56 -3.65 -0.63
CA VAL A 174 -11.33 -3.50 -2.07
C VAL A 174 -12.63 -3.15 -2.80
N VAL A 175 -13.71 -3.90 -2.55
CA VAL A 175 -15.02 -3.63 -3.15
C VAL A 175 -15.55 -2.26 -2.74
N ARG A 176 -15.46 -1.93 -1.44
CA ARG A 176 -15.90 -0.61 -0.94
C ARG A 176 -15.14 0.53 -1.64
N LYS A 177 -13.80 0.44 -1.74
CA LYS A 177 -13.00 1.47 -2.42
C LYS A 177 -13.30 1.54 -3.92
N ALA A 178 -13.49 0.39 -4.58
CA ALA A 178 -13.86 0.36 -5.99
C ALA A 178 -15.21 1.05 -6.24
N ARG A 179 -16.21 0.82 -5.38
CA ARG A 179 -17.52 1.52 -5.46
C ARG A 179 -17.37 3.03 -5.25
N CYS A 180 -16.52 3.47 -4.30
CA CYS A 180 -16.24 4.89 -4.12
C CYS A 180 -15.61 5.51 -5.38
N ILE A 181 -14.69 4.79 -6.05
CA ILE A 181 -14.07 5.26 -7.29
C ILE A 181 -15.12 5.35 -8.42
N LEU A 182 -15.99 4.35 -8.55
CA LEU A 182 -17.03 4.31 -9.57
C LEU A 182 -18.10 5.40 -9.39
N ASN A 183 -18.33 5.86 -8.17
CA ASN A 183 -19.26 6.93 -7.86
C ASN A 183 -18.65 8.33 -8.07
N ASP A 184 -17.37 8.42 -8.37
CA ASP A 184 -16.65 9.67 -8.62
C ASP A 184 -16.04 9.65 -10.03
N ASN A 185 -16.77 10.21 -10.98
CA ASN A 185 -16.35 10.27 -12.38
C ASN A 185 -15.06 11.09 -12.60
N SER A 186 -14.69 11.95 -11.66
CA SER A 186 -13.44 12.71 -11.70
C SER A 186 -12.23 11.94 -11.24
N HIS A 187 -12.45 10.79 -10.58
CA HIS A 187 -11.36 9.98 -10.01
C HIS A 187 -10.48 9.37 -11.10
N VAL A 188 -9.17 9.60 -11.02
CA VAL A 188 -8.17 9.16 -12.03
C VAL A 188 -8.28 7.67 -12.38
N LEU A 189 -8.64 6.83 -11.41
CA LEU A 189 -8.77 5.39 -11.61
C LEU A 189 -10.12 4.96 -12.20
N ALA A 190 -11.12 5.82 -12.29
CA ALA A 190 -12.45 5.46 -12.83
C ALA A 190 -12.35 4.94 -14.28
N ARG A 191 -11.45 5.51 -15.08
CA ARG A 191 -11.19 5.11 -16.48
C ARG A 191 -10.77 3.64 -16.68
N HIS A 192 -10.34 2.96 -15.60
CA HIS A 192 -9.93 1.54 -15.65
C HIS A 192 -11.09 0.56 -15.45
N PHE A 193 -12.28 1.07 -15.16
CA PHE A 193 -13.49 0.27 -14.94
C PHE A 193 -14.43 0.40 -16.14
N GLU A 194 -14.10 -0.27 -17.22
CA GLU A 194 -14.92 -0.27 -18.45
C GLU A 194 -15.96 -1.40 -18.39
N LEU A 195 -17.22 -1.09 -18.67
CA LEU A 195 -18.26 -2.09 -18.80
C LEU A 195 -18.11 -2.87 -20.12
N LEU A 196 -18.49 -4.13 -20.09
CA LEU A 196 -18.69 -4.91 -21.31
C LEU A 196 -19.92 -4.38 -22.08
N PRO A 197 -20.05 -4.66 -23.39
CA PRO A 197 -21.20 -4.23 -24.20
C PRO A 197 -22.56 -4.62 -23.61
N SER A 198 -22.61 -5.68 -22.80
CA SER A 198 -23.83 -6.12 -22.09
C SER A 198 -24.25 -5.17 -20.96
N GLY A 199 -23.41 -4.21 -20.55
CA GLY A 199 -23.67 -3.30 -19.43
C GLY A 199 -23.70 -3.94 -18.03
N ARG A 200 -23.50 -5.26 -17.92
CA ARG A 200 -23.68 -6.00 -16.65
C ARG A 200 -22.38 -6.30 -15.90
N ARG A 201 -21.26 -6.39 -16.60
CA ARG A 201 -19.97 -6.76 -16.04
C ARG A 201 -18.86 -5.83 -16.52
N PHE A 202 -17.86 -5.63 -15.69
CA PHE A 202 -16.66 -4.89 -16.08
C PHE A 202 -15.72 -5.77 -16.90
N ARG A 203 -15.03 -5.16 -17.86
CA ARG A 203 -14.01 -5.81 -18.68
C ARG A 203 -12.80 -6.12 -17.80
N LEU A 204 -12.47 -7.39 -17.63
CA LEU A 204 -11.25 -7.84 -16.97
C LEU A 204 -10.16 -8.07 -18.02
N PRO A 205 -9.10 -7.24 -18.08
CA PRO A 205 -7.99 -7.48 -18.99
C PRO A 205 -7.28 -8.79 -18.68
N LYS A 206 -6.69 -9.42 -19.72
CA LYS A 206 -5.86 -10.62 -19.54
C LYS A 206 -4.51 -10.23 -18.96
N PHE A 207 -4.17 -10.75 -17.80
CA PHE A 207 -2.88 -10.52 -17.16
C PHE A 207 -2.03 -11.78 -17.13
N ARG A 208 -0.73 -11.64 -17.41
CA ARG A 208 0.21 -12.76 -17.47
C ARG A 208 0.69 -13.21 -16.09
N THR A 209 0.83 -12.30 -15.12
CA THR A 209 1.42 -12.59 -13.80
C THR A 209 0.38 -12.61 -12.70
N GLN A 210 0.60 -13.43 -11.67
CA GLN A 210 -0.24 -13.43 -10.47
C GLN A 210 -0.18 -12.11 -9.71
N ARG A 211 0.98 -11.44 -9.69
CA ARG A 211 1.13 -10.12 -9.09
C ARG A 211 0.14 -9.13 -9.69
N THR A 212 0.10 -9.03 -11.01
CA THR A 212 -0.83 -8.12 -11.70
C THR A 212 -2.28 -8.49 -11.42
N LYS A 213 -2.62 -9.81 -11.42
CA LYS A 213 -3.99 -10.27 -11.10
C LYS A 213 -4.43 -9.88 -9.69
N GLN A 214 -3.50 -9.83 -8.73
CA GLN A 214 -3.77 -9.49 -7.33
C GLN A 214 -3.65 -7.98 -7.02
N SER A 215 -3.23 -7.17 -8.00
CA SER A 215 -3.22 -5.71 -7.85
C SER A 215 -4.65 -5.16 -7.76
N PHE A 216 -4.79 -3.93 -7.25
CA PHE A 216 -6.09 -3.37 -6.87
C PHE A 216 -7.14 -3.38 -7.99
N ILE A 217 -6.83 -2.89 -9.19
CA ILE A 217 -7.82 -2.79 -10.28
C ILE A 217 -8.31 -4.16 -10.74
N PRO A 218 -7.44 -5.15 -11.13
CA PRO A 218 -7.90 -6.47 -11.53
C PRO A 218 -8.67 -7.21 -10.42
N LYS A 219 -8.18 -7.13 -9.19
CA LYS A 219 -8.84 -7.78 -8.05
C LYS A 219 -10.22 -7.17 -7.79
N SER A 220 -10.34 -5.84 -7.85
CA SER A 220 -11.62 -5.16 -7.65
C SER A 220 -12.63 -5.49 -8.76
N ILE A 221 -12.20 -5.51 -10.03
CA ILE A 221 -13.05 -5.91 -11.15
C ILE A 221 -13.53 -7.37 -10.99
N SER A 222 -12.60 -8.26 -10.61
CA SER A 222 -12.97 -9.66 -10.35
C SER A 222 -14.05 -9.79 -9.28
N LEU A 223 -13.92 -9.04 -8.16
CA LEU A 223 -14.87 -9.06 -7.05
C LEU A 223 -16.19 -8.34 -7.36
N LEU A 224 -16.19 -7.34 -8.24
CA LEU A 224 -17.41 -6.65 -8.65
C LEU A 224 -18.23 -7.48 -9.68
N ASN A 225 -17.57 -8.39 -10.38
CA ASN A 225 -18.21 -9.27 -11.38
C ASN A 225 -18.80 -10.57 -10.78
N THR A 226 -18.53 -10.82 -9.46
CA THR A 226 -19.09 -11.97 -8.73
C THR A 226 -20.50 -11.70 -8.30
#